data_02681915c6fe97aece583a97aafe8b74
#
_entry.id   02681915c6fe97aece583a97aafe8b74
#
_cell.length_a   1.000
_cell.length_b   1.000
_cell.length_c   1.000
_cell.angle_alpha   90.00
_cell.angle_beta   90.00
_cell.angle_gamma   90.00
#
_symmetry.space_group_name_H-M   'P 1'
#
loop_
_entity.id
_entity.type
_entity.pdbx_description
1 polymer ?
#
loop_
_entity_poly.entity_id
_entity_poly.type
_entity_poly.pdbx_seq_one_letter_code
_entity_poly.pdbx_strand_id
1 'polypeptide(L)'
;MLRTLSLVLFTLVSVSALAQGGPPYYTNDPGTPGPFNWEINIGYMPFFYSNQSVSHTPDVDINFGVGERLQLTYENAWLRVQNPGSKTEFGLGQSNPGVKWRFYDGGESGLSVSVFPQFFLNNPNDAVRRGITPPSQSFLLPFEFSKKFGPVDVDYEIGYQAVHKGPDGWITGLVLGHEFTKKFELDMETYLPGTFHPAQFQPTIDFGGRYKIHSPVILLFMAGRALEPTRSNQTYFLGYFGLQFLLPPKSYNRE
;
A
#
# COMPACT_ATOMS: atom_id res chain seq x y z
N MET A 1 -11.43 -61.94 -6.77
CA MET A 1 -10.48 -60.86 -7.19
C MET A 1 -11.20 -59.53 -7.07
N LEU A 2 -11.11 -58.88 -5.93
CA LEU A 2 -11.63 -57.51 -5.71
C LEU A 2 -10.52 -56.52 -6.08
N ARG A 3 -10.78 -55.65 -7.06
CA ARG A 3 -9.91 -54.52 -7.37
C ARG A 3 -10.34 -53.32 -6.50
N THR A 4 -9.52 -52.97 -5.54
CA THR A 4 -9.63 -51.75 -4.74
C THR A 4 -9.25 -50.57 -5.60
N LEU A 5 -10.21 -49.70 -5.87
CA LEU A 5 -10.04 -48.41 -6.56
C LEU A 5 -9.63 -47.37 -5.50
N SER A 6 -8.34 -47.04 -5.43
CA SER A 6 -7.86 -45.94 -4.56
C SER A 6 -8.20 -44.60 -5.18
N LEU A 7 -9.17 -43.93 -4.60
CA LEU A 7 -9.54 -42.57 -4.93
C LEU A 7 -8.51 -41.60 -4.29
N VAL A 8 -7.58 -41.09 -5.09
CA VAL A 8 -6.67 -40.01 -4.65
C VAL A 8 -7.45 -38.72 -4.68
N LEU A 9 -7.84 -38.25 -3.51
CA LEU A 9 -8.47 -36.95 -3.32
C LEU A 9 -7.40 -35.86 -3.45
N PHE A 10 -7.27 -35.25 -4.63
CA PHE A 10 -6.49 -34.03 -4.81
C PHE A 10 -7.26 -32.87 -4.16
N THR A 11 -6.86 -32.48 -2.95
CA THR A 11 -7.29 -31.23 -2.36
C THR A 11 -6.59 -30.09 -3.13
N LEU A 12 -7.33 -29.49 -4.06
CA LEU A 12 -6.98 -28.20 -4.66
C LEU A 12 -7.05 -27.16 -3.53
N VAL A 13 -5.91 -26.82 -2.97
CA VAL A 13 -5.78 -25.60 -2.17
C VAL A 13 -5.89 -24.46 -3.17
N SER A 14 -7.09 -23.90 -3.28
CA SER A 14 -7.31 -22.66 -4.01
C SER A 14 -6.62 -21.54 -3.21
N VAL A 15 -5.43 -21.15 -3.62
CA VAL A 15 -4.85 -19.89 -3.18
C VAL A 15 -5.64 -18.82 -3.91
N SER A 16 -6.64 -18.24 -3.23
CA SER A 16 -7.37 -17.07 -3.74
C SER A 16 -6.34 -15.94 -3.82
N ALA A 17 -5.92 -15.61 -5.05
CA ALA A 17 -5.26 -14.34 -5.29
C ALA A 17 -6.39 -13.30 -5.21
N LEU A 18 -6.54 -12.65 -4.07
CA LEU A 18 -7.35 -11.46 -3.96
C LEU A 18 -6.57 -10.33 -4.64
N ALA A 19 -7.23 -9.52 -5.46
CA ALA A 19 -6.69 -8.22 -5.84
C ALA A 19 -6.41 -7.49 -4.53
N GLN A 20 -5.19 -7.00 -4.38
CA GLN A 20 -4.74 -6.43 -3.11
C GLN A 20 -4.54 -4.94 -3.31
N GLY A 21 -5.20 -4.09 -2.51
CA GLY A 21 -4.78 -2.74 -2.26
C GLY A 21 -3.36 -2.70 -1.64
N GLY A 22 -2.88 -1.52 -1.22
CA GLY A 22 -1.49 -1.35 -0.83
C GLY A 22 -0.55 -1.28 -2.05
N PRO A 23 0.77 -1.32 -1.87
CA PRO A 23 1.70 -1.10 -2.97
C PRO A 23 1.36 -1.93 -4.22
N PRO A 24 1.31 -1.25 -5.41
CA PRO A 24 1.81 0.09 -5.72
C PRO A 24 0.84 1.26 -5.43
N TYR A 25 -0.35 1.02 -4.88
CA TYR A 25 -1.41 2.01 -4.65
C TYR A 25 -1.33 2.62 -3.25
N TYR A 26 -1.99 3.79 -3.07
CA TYR A 26 -2.15 4.44 -1.78
C TYR A 26 -3.30 3.85 -0.96
N THR A 27 -4.36 3.43 -1.64
CA THR A 27 -5.51 2.77 -1.02
C THR A 27 -5.11 1.39 -0.55
N ASN A 28 -5.32 1.11 0.72
CA ASN A 28 -5.10 -0.21 1.29
C ASN A 28 -6.35 -1.08 1.20
N ASP A 29 -6.16 -2.39 1.35
CA ASP A 29 -7.20 -3.39 1.44
C ASP A 29 -7.18 -4.14 2.80
N PRO A 30 -8.25 -4.88 3.16
CA PRO A 30 -8.29 -5.68 4.37
C PRO A 30 -7.38 -6.91 4.38
N GLY A 31 -6.67 -7.20 3.31
CA GLY A 31 -5.76 -8.34 3.20
C GLY A 31 -4.66 -8.31 4.27
N THR A 32 -4.18 -9.49 4.64
CA THR A 32 -3.02 -9.68 5.51
C THR A 32 -2.14 -10.77 4.92
N PRO A 33 -0.83 -10.78 5.19
CA PRO A 33 0.05 -11.83 4.68
C PRO A 33 -0.32 -13.26 5.15
N GLY A 34 -1.18 -13.37 6.17
CA GLY A 34 -1.51 -14.62 6.82
C GLY A 34 -0.47 -15.08 7.85
N PRO A 35 -0.69 -16.22 8.53
CA PRO A 35 0.04 -16.57 9.74
C PRO A 35 1.54 -16.74 9.49
N PHE A 36 2.34 -15.90 10.15
CA PHE A 36 3.81 -15.91 10.13
C PHE A 36 4.45 -15.68 8.75
N ASN A 37 3.66 -15.25 7.77
CA ASN A 37 4.20 -14.84 6.47
C ASN A 37 4.73 -13.41 6.53
N TRP A 38 5.70 -13.15 5.67
CA TRP A 38 6.21 -11.82 5.40
C TRP A 38 5.80 -11.39 3.99
N GLU A 39 5.39 -10.16 3.89
CA GLU A 39 5.29 -9.44 2.64
C GLU A 39 6.22 -8.24 2.72
N ILE A 40 7.16 -8.15 1.77
CA ILE A 40 8.15 -7.08 1.73
C ILE A 40 8.07 -6.43 0.37
N ASN A 41 7.76 -5.13 0.36
CA ASN A 41 7.71 -4.30 -0.83
C ASN A 41 8.93 -3.39 -0.86
N ILE A 42 9.64 -3.37 -1.98
CA ILE A 42 10.79 -2.49 -2.19
C ILE A 42 10.59 -1.78 -3.52
N GLY A 43 10.46 -0.46 -3.48
CA GLY A 43 10.10 0.32 -4.65
C GLY A 43 10.86 1.62 -4.83
N TYR A 44 10.70 2.17 -6.00
CA TYR A 44 11.02 3.54 -6.36
C TYR A 44 9.73 4.30 -6.61
N MET A 45 9.51 5.41 -5.88
CA MET A 45 8.31 6.24 -6.01
C MET A 45 8.71 7.68 -6.37
N PRO A 46 8.62 8.09 -7.63
CA PRO A 46 8.82 9.47 -8.05
C PRO A 46 7.53 10.29 -7.92
N PHE A 47 7.69 11.52 -7.43
CA PHE A 47 6.65 12.55 -7.36
C PHE A 47 7.20 13.82 -8.03
N PHE A 48 6.54 14.29 -9.07
CA PHE A 48 6.87 15.54 -9.71
C PHE A 48 5.77 16.58 -9.46
N TYR A 49 6.17 17.67 -8.81
CA TYR A 49 5.36 18.85 -8.57
C TYR A 49 5.83 19.99 -9.49
N SER A 50 5.06 21.04 -9.62
CA SER A 50 5.43 22.19 -10.47
C SER A 50 6.73 22.87 -10.06
N ASN A 51 7.08 22.83 -8.77
CA ASN A 51 8.23 23.52 -8.17
C ASN A 51 9.12 22.61 -7.32
N GLN A 52 8.92 21.28 -7.36
CA GLN A 52 9.68 20.33 -6.56
C GLN A 52 9.64 18.95 -7.21
N SER A 53 10.67 18.16 -7.04
CA SER A 53 10.60 16.72 -7.22
C SER A 53 11.02 16.01 -5.94
N VAL A 54 10.24 15.00 -5.59
CA VAL A 54 10.54 14.09 -4.47
C VAL A 54 10.60 12.68 -5.03
N SER A 55 11.53 11.87 -4.54
CA SER A 55 11.48 10.44 -4.82
C SER A 55 11.87 9.65 -3.58
N HIS A 56 11.15 8.56 -3.37
CA HIS A 56 11.53 7.51 -2.43
C HIS A 56 12.45 6.52 -3.17
N THR A 57 13.66 6.29 -2.65
CA THR A 57 14.68 5.50 -3.36
C THR A 57 15.70 4.87 -2.42
N PRO A 58 15.41 3.71 -1.82
CA PRO A 58 14.18 2.93 -1.93
C PRO A 58 13.05 3.41 -1.02
N ASP A 59 11.84 3.03 -1.37
CA ASP A 59 10.72 2.87 -0.46
C ASP A 59 10.73 1.43 0.03
N VAL A 60 10.56 1.19 1.33
CA VAL A 60 10.57 -0.15 1.92
C VAL A 60 9.37 -0.27 2.86
N ASP A 61 8.47 -1.17 2.51
CA ASP A 61 7.32 -1.54 3.32
C ASP A 61 7.42 -3.02 3.71
N ILE A 62 7.37 -3.30 5.01
CA ILE A 62 7.52 -4.62 5.59
C ILE A 62 6.26 -4.97 6.38
N ASN A 63 5.61 -6.04 5.98
CA ASN A 63 4.39 -6.55 6.56
C ASN A 63 4.59 -7.95 7.12
N PHE A 64 4.15 -8.17 8.36
CA PHE A 64 4.23 -9.47 9.04
C PHE A 64 2.85 -9.90 9.56
N GLY A 65 2.42 -11.08 9.14
CA GLY A 65 1.15 -11.66 9.56
C GLY A 65 1.20 -12.30 10.94
N VAL A 66 0.31 -11.86 11.84
CA VAL A 66 0.10 -12.43 13.17
C VAL A 66 -1.24 -13.16 13.18
N GLY A 67 -1.20 -14.46 12.90
CA GLY A 67 -2.42 -15.23 12.63
C GLY A 67 -3.07 -14.79 11.31
N GLU A 68 -4.35 -15.11 11.12
CA GLU A 68 -5.08 -14.89 9.87
C GLU A 68 -5.54 -13.44 9.69
N ARG A 69 -5.61 -12.65 10.77
CA ARG A 69 -6.38 -11.39 10.80
C ARG A 69 -5.60 -10.16 11.25
N LEU A 70 -4.38 -10.35 11.73
CA LEU A 70 -3.54 -9.24 12.18
C LEU A 70 -2.29 -9.14 11.30
N GLN A 71 -1.90 -7.90 11.02
CA GLN A 71 -0.66 -7.56 10.33
C GLN A 71 0.06 -6.47 11.12
N LEU A 72 1.34 -6.65 11.32
CA LEU A 72 2.24 -5.60 11.77
C LEU A 72 2.95 -5.04 10.55
N THR A 73 2.95 -3.72 10.42
CA THR A 73 3.56 -3.00 9.30
C THR A 73 4.64 -2.05 9.81
N TYR A 74 5.70 -1.94 9.03
CA TYR A 74 6.67 -0.87 9.16
C TYR A 74 7.12 -0.42 7.78
N GLU A 75 6.86 0.86 7.47
CA GLU A 75 7.28 1.50 6.24
C GLU A 75 8.28 2.62 6.51
N ASN A 76 9.25 2.77 5.64
CA ASN A 76 10.18 3.89 5.61
C ASN A 76 10.79 4.06 4.23
N ALA A 77 11.19 5.28 3.89
CA ALA A 77 11.82 5.58 2.61
C ALA A 77 13.12 6.39 2.78
N TRP A 78 14.07 6.17 1.88
CA TRP A 78 15.15 7.09 1.67
C TRP A 78 14.73 8.13 0.64
N LEU A 79 14.58 9.38 1.07
CA LEU A 79 14.05 10.47 0.27
C LEU A 79 15.16 11.22 -0.47
N ARG A 80 14.87 11.57 -1.71
CA ARG A 80 15.57 12.57 -2.49
C ARG A 80 14.63 13.73 -2.75
N VAL A 81 15.00 14.93 -2.30
CA VAL A 81 14.19 16.16 -2.48
C VAL A 81 14.99 17.15 -3.30
N GLN A 82 14.41 17.66 -4.36
CA GLN A 82 15.02 18.67 -5.22
C GLN A 82 14.06 19.82 -5.47
N ASN A 83 14.48 21.01 -5.06
CA ASN A 83 13.80 22.28 -5.35
C ASN A 83 14.58 23.04 -6.44
N PRO A 84 13.92 23.79 -7.36
CA PRO A 84 14.59 24.60 -8.35
C PRO A 84 15.59 25.58 -7.71
N GLY A 85 16.78 25.65 -8.26
CA GLY A 85 17.83 26.55 -7.77
C GLY A 85 18.47 26.16 -6.43
N SER A 86 18.07 25.06 -5.82
CA SER A 86 18.62 24.57 -4.57
C SER A 86 19.43 23.29 -4.75
N LYS A 87 20.30 23.00 -3.79
CA LYS A 87 21.02 21.72 -3.73
C LYS A 87 20.01 20.60 -3.48
N THR A 88 20.22 19.46 -4.13
CA THR A 88 19.46 18.25 -3.85
C THR A 88 19.74 17.76 -2.44
N GLU A 89 18.69 17.50 -1.68
CA GLU A 89 18.78 16.95 -0.32
C GLU A 89 18.42 15.46 -0.32
N PHE A 90 19.08 14.71 0.56
CA PHE A 90 18.84 13.27 0.76
C PHE A 90 18.70 12.99 2.25
N GLY A 91 17.82 12.08 2.61
CA GLY A 91 17.67 11.67 4.02
C GLY A 91 16.57 10.65 4.23
N LEU A 92 16.54 10.13 5.44
CA LEU A 92 15.50 9.19 5.86
C LEU A 92 14.16 9.91 6.01
N GLY A 93 13.12 9.36 5.44
CA GLY A 93 11.74 9.81 5.59
C GLY A 93 11.16 9.56 6.98
N GLN A 94 9.88 9.83 7.15
CA GLN A 94 9.16 9.46 8.37
C GLN A 94 9.09 7.95 8.48
N SER A 95 9.13 7.43 9.70
CA SER A 95 8.80 6.03 9.98
C SER A 95 7.30 5.88 10.11
N ASN A 96 6.74 4.86 9.45
CA ASN A 96 5.32 4.57 9.46
C ASN A 96 5.05 3.16 10.04
N PRO A 97 5.09 2.99 11.38
CA PRO A 97 4.60 1.77 12.02
C PRO A 97 3.07 1.73 12.03
N GLY A 98 2.52 0.56 11.76
CA GLY A 98 1.08 0.34 11.75
C GLY A 98 0.68 -1.07 12.20
N VAL A 99 -0.61 -1.21 12.53
CA VAL A 99 -1.23 -2.50 12.87
C VAL A 99 -2.56 -2.60 12.15
N LYS A 100 -2.68 -3.54 11.21
CA LYS A 100 -3.94 -3.82 10.53
C LYS A 100 -4.67 -4.94 11.24
N TRP A 101 -5.99 -4.77 11.45
CA TRP A 101 -6.85 -5.79 11.99
C TRP A 101 -8.08 -6.00 11.10
N ARG A 102 -8.10 -7.14 10.38
CA ARG A 102 -9.27 -7.57 9.62
C ARG A 102 -10.29 -8.21 10.59
N PHE A 103 -11.22 -7.42 11.07
CA PHE A 103 -12.21 -7.86 12.04
C PHE A 103 -13.43 -8.56 11.41
N TYR A 104 -13.68 -8.33 10.12
CA TYR A 104 -14.73 -9.01 9.37
C TYR A 104 -14.19 -9.59 8.07
N ASP A 105 -14.57 -10.83 7.80
CA ASP A 105 -14.16 -11.57 6.61
C ASP A 105 -15.36 -12.36 6.08
N GLY A 106 -15.89 -11.92 4.94
CA GLY A 106 -17.06 -12.52 4.28
C GLY A 106 -16.73 -13.69 3.34
N GLY A 107 -15.49 -14.16 3.33
CA GLY A 107 -15.02 -15.21 2.41
C GLY A 107 -14.80 -14.71 0.97
N GLU A 108 -14.60 -15.61 0.02
CA GLU A 108 -14.12 -15.31 -1.34
C GLU A 108 -14.98 -14.30 -2.14
N SER A 109 -16.28 -14.26 -1.91
CA SER A 109 -17.19 -13.33 -2.61
C SER A 109 -17.88 -12.34 -1.68
N GLY A 110 -17.56 -12.38 -0.40
CA GLY A 110 -18.11 -11.53 0.64
C GLY A 110 -17.39 -10.22 0.81
N LEU A 111 -17.95 -9.36 1.65
CA LEU A 111 -17.31 -8.14 2.10
C LEU A 111 -16.26 -8.48 3.15
N SER A 112 -15.05 -7.96 3.02
CA SER A 112 -14.04 -7.96 4.06
C SER A 112 -13.84 -6.54 4.60
N VAL A 113 -13.58 -6.39 5.90
CA VAL A 113 -13.40 -5.09 6.56
C VAL A 113 -12.26 -5.15 7.57
N SER A 114 -11.42 -4.13 7.53
CA SER A 114 -10.33 -3.93 8.48
C SER A 114 -10.28 -2.51 9.02
N VAL A 115 -9.49 -2.32 10.06
CA VAL A 115 -9.01 -1.05 10.55
C VAL A 115 -7.48 -1.09 10.59
N PHE A 116 -6.82 -0.01 10.18
CA PHE A 116 -5.37 0.03 10.04
C PHE A 116 -4.75 1.27 10.68
N PRO A 117 -4.75 1.42 12.02
CA PRO A 117 -4.06 2.52 12.69
C PRO A 117 -2.58 2.55 12.34
N GLN A 118 -2.10 3.75 11.95
CA GLN A 118 -0.76 4.03 11.52
C GLN A 118 -0.23 5.32 12.16
N PHE A 119 1.07 5.36 12.45
CA PHE A 119 1.75 6.56 12.91
C PHE A 119 2.76 7.02 11.86
N PHE A 120 2.85 8.33 11.64
CA PHE A 120 3.89 8.97 10.85
C PHE A 120 4.81 9.74 11.78
N LEU A 121 5.97 9.16 12.06
CA LEU A 121 6.90 9.64 13.11
C LEU A 121 8.16 10.20 12.47
N ASN A 122 8.57 11.39 12.90
CA ASN A 122 9.85 11.94 12.51
C ASN A 122 11.00 11.16 13.16
N ASN A 123 11.94 10.72 12.36
CA ASN A 123 13.16 10.10 12.85
C ASN A 123 14.05 11.16 13.53
N PRO A 124 14.84 10.80 14.56
CA PRO A 124 15.72 11.71 15.27
C PRO A 124 16.95 12.08 14.43
N ASN A 125 16.74 12.88 13.41
CA ASN A 125 17.77 13.36 12.50
C ASN A 125 17.46 14.79 12.07
N ASP A 126 18.25 15.35 11.20
CA ASP A 126 18.08 16.71 10.70
C ASP A 126 17.15 16.82 9.48
N ALA A 127 16.43 15.76 9.10
CA ALA A 127 15.59 15.72 7.92
C ALA A 127 14.50 16.81 7.92
N VAL A 128 13.87 17.05 9.08
CA VAL A 128 12.91 18.16 9.23
C VAL A 128 13.60 19.51 9.00
N ARG A 129 14.77 19.75 9.63
CA ARG A 129 15.51 21.01 9.52
C ARG A 129 15.98 21.29 8.09
N ARG A 130 16.28 20.23 7.33
CA ARG A 130 16.69 20.31 5.92
C ARG A 130 15.51 20.30 4.93
N GLY A 131 14.27 20.27 5.42
CA GLY A 131 13.09 20.27 4.59
C GLY A 131 12.86 18.96 3.80
N ILE A 132 13.44 17.85 4.25
CA ILE A 132 13.27 16.52 3.64
C ILE A 132 11.94 15.91 4.07
N THR A 133 11.56 16.07 5.33
CA THR A 133 10.30 15.61 5.91
C THR A 133 9.52 16.77 6.52
N PRO A 134 8.18 16.71 6.58
CA PRO A 134 7.39 17.72 7.27
C PRO A 134 7.71 17.74 8.78
N PRO A 135 7.54 18.89 9.46
CA PRO A 135 7.78 18.98 10.90
C PRO A 135 6.69 18.30 11.74
N SER A 136 5.52 18.09 11.17
CA SER A 136 4.39 17.46 11.81
C SER A 136 4.50 15.94 11.83
N GLN A 137 4.06 15.35 12.92
CA GLN A 137 3.81 13.91 13.04
C GLN A 137 2.31 13.69 13.01
N SER A 138 1.86 12.52 12.59
CA SER A 138 0.43 12.25 12.50
C SER A 138 0.07 10.81 12.88
N PHE A 139 -1.20 10.65 13.21
CA PHE A 139 -1.86 9.36 13.42
C PHE A 139 -2.99 9.25 12.40
N LEU A 140 -2.99 8.20 11.60
CA LEU A 140 -4.01 7.88 10.62
C LEU A 140 -4.81 6.67 11.09
N LEU A 141 -6.13 6.78 11.04
CA LEU A 141 -7.07 5.71 11.39
C LEU A 141 -8.00 5.44 10.20
N PRO A 142 -7.60 4.61 9.25
CA PRO A 142 -8.44 4.22 8.14
C PRO A 142 -9.29 2.98 8.48
N PHE A 143 -10.45 2.91 7.81
CA PHE A 143 -11.24 1.71 7.61
C PHE A 143 -11.11 1.30 6.15
N GLU A 144 -10.86 0.03 5.93
CA GLU A 144 -10.65 -0.57 4.63
C GLU A 144 -11.76 -1.58 4.35
N PHE A 145 -12.22 -1.61 3.12
CA PHE A 145 -13.30 -2.47 2.65
C PHE A 145 -12.87 -3.11 1.34
N SER A 146 -13.08 -4.39 1.19
CA SER A 146 -12.85 -5.12 -0.07
C SER A 146 -14.04 -5.98 -0.41
N LYS A 147 -14.43 -5.98 -1.67
CA LYS A 147 -15.47 -6.87 -2.19
C LYS A 147 -15.28 -7.15 -3.67
N LYS A 148 -15.47 -8.41 -4.03
CA LYS A 148 -15.48 -8.85 -5.44
C LYS A 148 -16.85 -8.74 -6.06
N PHE A 149 -16.95 -8.09 -7.22
CA PHE A 149 -18.16 -7.96 -8.04
C PHE A 149 -17.93 -8.63 -9.41
N GLY A 150 -18.28 -9.89 -9.51
CA GLY A 150 -17.99 -10.67 -10.71
C GLY A 150 -16.48 -10.75 -10.97
N PRO A 151 -15.97 -10.22 -12.09
CA PRO A 151 -14.55 -10.25 -12.41
C PRO A 151 -13.78 -9.04 -11.85
N VAL A 152 -14.46 -8.09 -11.20
CA VAL A 152 -13.86 -6.85 -10.70
C VAL A 152 -13.71 -6.92 -9.19
N ASP A 153 -12.51 -6.70 -8.71
CA ASP A 153 -12.20 -6.49 -7.31
C ASP A 153 -12.32 -5.00 -7.00
N VAL A 154 -12.92 -4.67 -5.86
CA VAL A 154 -13.18 -3.29 -5.42
C VAL A 154 -12.66 -3.14 -4.02
N ASP A 155 -11.64 -2.27 -3.86
CA ASP A 155 -11.12 -1.87 -2.56
C ASP A 155 -11.44 -0.41 -2.30
N TYR A 156 -11.91 -0.12 -1.10
CA TYR A 156 -12.28 1.22 -0.67
C TYR A 156 -11.69 1.50 0.71
N GLU A 157 -11.08 2.67 0.84
CA GLU A 157 -10.50 3.15 2.09
C GLU A 157 -11.07 4.52 2.45
N ILE A 158 -11.32 4.74 3.74
CA ILE A 158 -11.66 6.04 4.31
C ILE A 158 -11.03 6.17 5.68
N GLY A 159 -10.35 7.29 5.95
CA GLY A 159 -9.62 7.47 7.19
C GLY A 159 -9.59 8.92 7.69
N TYR A 160 -9.47 9.06 9.01
CA TYR A 160 -9.20 10.32 9.68
C TYR A 160 -7.71 10.40 10.04
N GLN A 161 -7.10 11.56 9.81
CA GLN A 161 -5.71 11.84 10.13
C GLN A 161 -5.60 12.97 11.16
N ALA A 162 -5.24 12.61 12.39
CA ALA A 162 -4.88 13.56 13.43
C ALA A 162 -3.44 14.04 13.23
N VAL A 163 -3.20 15.36 13.13
CA VAL A 163 -1.90 15.93 12.82
C VAL A 163 -1.38 16.77 13.99
N HIS A 164 -0.26 16.36 14.60
CA HIS A 164 0.38 17.14 15.65
C HIS A 164 0.98 18.41 15.07
N LYS A 165 0.53 19.58 15.55
CA LYS A 165 0.96 20.91 15.07
C LYS A 165 0.67 21.17 13.58
N GLY A 166 -0.45 20.67 13.10
CA GLY A 166 -0.93 20.89 11.74
C GLY A 166 -2.45 20.76 11.66
N PRO A 167 -3.04 21.03 10.50
CA PRO A 167 -4.47 20.78 10.29
C PRO A 167 -4.74 19.29 10.22
N ASP A 168 -5.76 18.84 10.93
CA ASP A 168 -6.26 17.48 10.80
C ASP A 168 -6.81 17.24 9.39
N GLY A 169 -6.67 16.02 8.94
CA GLY A 169 -7.02 15.61 7.59
C GLY A 169 -7.88 14.35 7.53
N TRP A 170 -8.11 13.95 6.32
CA TRP A 170 -8.81 12.73 5.97
C TRP A 170 -8.27 12.16 4.67
N ILE A 171 -8.47 10.89 4.46
CA ILE A 171 -8.18 10.20 3.21
C ILE A 171 -9.43 9.45 2.76
N THR A 172 -9.58 9.29 1.46
CA THR A 172 -10.43 8.27 0.87
C THR A 172 -9.81 7.79 -0.43
N GLY A 173 -9.97 6.51 -0.72
CA GLY A 173 -9.42 5.89 -1.91
C GLY A 173 -10.32 4.78 -2.43
N LEU A 174 -10.30 4.57 -3.73
CA LEU A 174 -11.03 3.52 -4.43
C LEU A 174 -10.12 2.89 -5.46
N VAL A 175 -9.91 1.57 -5.34
CA VAL A 175 -9.25 0.75 -6.36
C VAL A 175 -10.26 -0.14 -7.04
N LEU A 176 -10.18 -0.20 -8.36
CA LEU A 176 -10.92 -1.14 -9.20
C LEU A 176 -9.91 -2.03 -9.92
N GLY A 177 -9.86 -3.30 -9.55
CA GLY A 177 -8.90 -4.26 -10.05
C GLY A 177 -9.51 -5.35 -10.92
N HIS A 178 -8.71 -5.88 -11.86
CA HIS A 178 -9.08 -7.03 -12.65
C HIS A 178 -7.88 -7.95 -12.92
N GLU A 179 -8.02 -9.20 -12.51
CA GLU A 179 -7.05 -10.25 -12.81
C GLU A 179 -7.30 -10.83 -14.21
N PHE A 180 -6.51 -10.38 -15.20
CA PHE A 180 -6.59 -10.89 -16.59
C PHE A 180 -6.06 -12.32 -16.71
N THR A 181 -5.08 -12.65 -15.91
CA THR A 181 -4.51 -14.00 -15.81
C THR A 181 -4.01 -14.23 -14.39
N LYS A 182 -3.76 -15.50 -14.00
CA LYS A 182 -3.14 -15.83 -12.70
C LYS A 182 -1.80 -15.15 -12.40
N LYS A 183 -1.23 -14.46 -13.38
CA LYS A 183 0.05 -13.76 -13.27
C LYS A 183 -0.05 -12.26 -13.47
N PHE A 184 -1.14 -11.76 -14.04
CA PHE A 184 -1.24 -10.38 -14.47
C PHE A 184 -2.58 -9.76 -14.07
N GLU A 185 -2.48 -8.69 -13.33
CA GLU A 185 -3.56 -7.86 -12.81
C GLU A 185 -3.32 -6.41 -13.21
N LEU A 186 -4.37 -5.71 -13.59
CA LEU A 186 -4.38 -4.26 -13.80
C LEU A 186 -5.47 -3.62 -12.95
N ASP A 187 -5.12 -2.49 -12.39
CA ASP A 187 -5.98 -1.74 -11.50
C ASP A 187 -5.97 -0.26 -11.85
N MET A 188 -7.03 0.40 -11.44
CA MET A 188 -7.19 1.85 -11.47
C MET A 188 -7.49 2.34 -10.06
N GLU A 189 -6.75 3.34 -9.60
CA GLU A 189 -7.00 4.01 -8.33
C GLU A 189 -7.50 5.43 -8.54
N THR A 190 -8.42 5.86 -7.67
CA THR A 190 -8.65 7.28 -7.37
C THR A 190 -8.40 7.48 -5.89
N TYR A 191 -7.46 8.38 -5.56
CA TYR A 191 -7.09 8.67 -4.18
C TYR A 191 -7.28 10.15 -3.87
N LEU A 192 -7.88 10.46 -2.74
CA LEU A 192 -8.29 11.79 -2.35
C LEU A 192 -7.90 12.08 -0.91
N PRO A 193 -6.70 12.62 -0.67
CA PRO A 193 -6.33 13.19 0.63
C PRO A 193 -6.87 14.60 0.78
N GLY A 194 -7.23 14.99 2.00
CA GLY A 194 -7.71 16.34 2.29
C GLY A 194 -7.46 16.78 3.71
N THR A 195 -7.66 18.09 3.95
CA THR A 195 -7.64 18.71 5.27
C THR A 195 -8.99 19.32 5.59
N PHE A 196 -9.35 19.42 6.89
CA PHE A 196 -10.62 20.02 7.30
C PHE A 196 -10.55 21.56 7.40
N HIS A 197 -9.44 22.07 7.93
CA HIS A 197 -9.28 23.50 8.18
C HIS A 197 -7.85 23.96 7.88
N PRO A 198 -7.58 24.74 6.81
CA PRO A 198 -8.53 25.10 5.75
C PRO A 198 -8.93 23.86 4.93
N ALA A 199 -10.15 23.83 4.41
CA ALA A 199 -10.61 22.72 3.58
C ALA A 199 -9.84 22.70 2.25
N GLN A 200 -9.02 21.70 2.06
CA GLN A 200 -8.23 21.48 0.84
C GLN A 200 -8.25 19.98 0.52
N PHE A 201 -8.22 19.66 -0.74
CA PHE A 201 -8.11 18.26 -1.20
C PHE A 201 -7.36 18.22 -2.52
N GLN A 202 -6.72 17.10 -2.77
CA GLN A 202 -5.91 16.88 -3.98
C GLN A 202 -6.18 15.50 -4.56
N PRO A 203 -7.22 15.38 -5.42
CA PRO A 203 -7.54 14.10 -6.04
C PRO A 203 -6.45 13.69 -7.02
N THR A 204 -6.08 12.42 -6.99
CA THR A 204 -5.24 11.76 -7.98
C THR A 204 -6.02 10.66 -8.69
N ILE A 205 -5.57 10.34 -9.87
CA ILE A 205 -5.94 9.13 -10.60
C ILE A 205 -4.66 8.47 -11.08
N ASP A 206 -4.60 7.17 -10.91
CA ASP A 206 -3.48 6.37 -11.38
C ASP A 206 -3.94 5.01 -11.91
N PHE A 207 -3.04 4.40 -12.69
CA PHE A 207 -3.21 3.11 -13.32
C PHE A 207 -1.94 2.30 -13.10
N GLY A 208 -2.10 1.05 -12.76
CA GLY A 208 -0.97 0.19 -12.49
C GLY A 208 -1.36 -1.25 -12.47
N GLY A 209 -0.55 -2.07 -11.80
CA GLY A 209 -0.85 -3.48 -11.69
C GLY A 209 0.29 -4.28 -11.09
N ARG A 210 0.10 -5.58 -11.15
CA ARG A 210 0.98 -6.59 -10.61
C ARG A 210 1.29 -7.65 -11.64
N TYR A 211 2.56 -8.07 -11.70
CA TYR A 211 2.97 -9.18 -12.56
C TYR A 211 3.78 -10.19 -11.75
N LYS A 212 3.26 -11.40 -11.57
CA LYS A 212 3.94 -12.52 -10.89
C LYS A 212 5.07 -13.05 -11.78
N ILE A 213 6.31 -12.63 -11.52
CA ILE A 213 7.50 -13.08 -12.25
C ILE A 213 7.69 -14.58 -11.98
N HIS A 214 7.84 -14.92 -10.72
CA HIS A 214 7.88 -16.28 -10.17
C HIS A 214 7.62 -16.21 -8.66
N SER A 215 7.21 -17.33 -8.04
CA SER A 215 7.12 -17.37 -6.57
C SER A 215 8.53 -17.26 -5.98
N PRO A 216 8.78 -16.38 -4.99
CA PRO A 216 7.82 -15.51 -4.31
C PRO A 216 7.82 -14.03 -4.80
N VAL A 217 8.23 -13.76 -6.05
CA VAL A 217 8.53 -12.40 -6.54
C VAL A 217 7.45 -11.90 -7.49
N ILE A 218 6.91 -10.71 -7.18
CA ILE A 218 5.91 -9.98 -7.96
C ILE A 218 6.49 -8.62 -8.33
N LEU A 219 6.36 -8.22 -9.59
CA LEU A 219 6.62 -6.87 -10.06
C LEU A 219 5.40 -6.00 -9.78
N LEU A 220 5.61 -4.83 -9.21
CA LEU A 220 4.61 -3.80 -8.93
C LEU A 220 4.91 -2.58 -9.79
N PHE A 221 3.90 -1.97 -10.40
CA PHE A 221 4.07 -0.76 -11.18
C PHE A 221 2.80 0.09 -11.17
N MET A 222 2.96 1.40 -11.17
CA MET A 222 1.86 2.36 -11.23
C MET A 222 2.36 3.69 -11.79
N ALA A 223 1.48 4.41 -12.49
CA ALA A 223 1.68 5.78 -12.92
C ALA A 223 0.37 6.56 -12.88
N GLY A 224 0.44 7.81 -12.43
CA GLY A 224 -0.72 8.66 -12.25
C GLY A 224 -0.41 10.14 -12.16
N ARG A 225 -1.45 10.92 -11.85
CA ARG A 225 -1.36 12.37 -11.70
C ARG A 225 -2.53 12.93 -10.89
N ALA A 226 -2.37 14.18 -10.42
CA ALA A 226 -3.50 14.92 -9.87
C ALA A 226 -4.55 15.24 -10.95
N LEU A 227 -5.83 15.22 -10.58
CA LEU A 227 -6.95 15.52 -11.47
C LEU A 227 -7.13 17.02 -11.72
N GLU A 228 -6.68 17.88 -10.77
CA GLU A 228 -6.74 19.34 -10.90
C GLU A 228 -5.33 19.94 -11.01
N PRO A 229 -4.76 20.07 -12.21
CA PRO A 229 -3.36 20.49 -12.39
C PRO A 229 -3.11 22.00 -12.21
N THR A 230 -4.12 22.82 -11.93
CA THR A 230 -4.03 24.29 -11.97
C THR A 230 -3.65 24.96 -10.66
N ARG A 231 -3.57 24.23 -9.54
CA ARG A 231 -3.14 24.80 -8.26
C ARG A 231 -1.62 24.65 -8.11
N SER A 232 -0.97 25.69 -7.61
CA SER A 232 0.46 25.65 -7.26
C SER A 232 0.73 24.49 -6.30
N ASN A 233 1.74 23.70 -6.59
CA ASN A 233 2.19 22.56 -5.78
C ASN A 233 1.37 21.27 -5.91
N GLN A 234 0.68 21.05 -7.02
CA GLN A 234 0.04 19.76 -7.29
C GLN A 234 0.98 18.80 -7.99
N THR A 235 0.78 17.51 -7.70
CA THR A 235 1.50 16.40 -8.33
C THR A 235 1.04 16.25 -9.77
N TYR A 236 1.85 16.65 -10.74
CA TYR A 236 1.53 16.42 -12.15
C TYR A 236 1.94 15.03 -12.64
N PHE A 237 2.79 14.34 -11.87
CA PHE A 237 3.14 12.94 -12.08
C PHE A 237 3.48 12.29 -10.74
N LEU A 238 2.97 11.09 -10.56
CA LEU A 238 3.37 10.16 -9.50
C LEU A 238 3.55 8.77 -10.10
N GLY A 239 4.39 7.97 -9.50
CA GLY A 239 4.65 6.62 -9.99
C GLY A 239 5.16 5.69 -8.91
N TYR A 240 5.06 4.40 -9.20
CA TYR A 240 5.67 3.33 -8.42
C TYR A 240 6.27 2.29 -9.37
N PHE A 241 7.45 1.82 -9.05
CA PHE A 241 8.06 0.67 -9.70
C PHE A 241 8.87 -0.11 -8.67
N GLY A 242 8.49 -1.35 -8.41
CA GLY A 242 9.08 -2.11 -7.32
C GLY A 242 8.86 -3.62 -7.40
N LEU A 243 9.35 -4.29 -6.39
CA LEU A 243 9.21 -5.74 -6.21
C LEU A 243 8.55 -6.02 -4.87
N GLN A 244 7.61 -6.97 -4.89
CA GLN A 244 7.01 -7.57 -3.71
C GLN A 244 7.55 -8.97 -3.53
N PHE A 245 7.90 -9.30 -2.30
CA PHE A 245 8.36 -10.62 -1.89
C PHE A 245 7.38 -11.23 -0.90
N LEU A 246 6.74 -12.33 -1.28
CA LEU A 246 5.82 -13.08 -0.43
C LEU A 246 6.57 -14.28 0.17
N LEU A 247 7.02 -14.15 1.42
CA LEU A 247 7.87 -15.14 2.06
C LEU A 247 7.07 -15.96 3.09
N PRO A 248 6.86 -17.26 2.84
CA PRO A 248 6.20 -18.14 3.81
C PRO A 248 7.07 -18.35 5.05
N PRO A 249 6.49 -18.79 6.18
CA PRO A 249 7.25 -19.13 7.36
C PRO A 249 8.24 -20.26 7.03
N LYS A 250 9.45 -20.16 7.57
CA LYS A 250 10.38 -21.29 7.48
C LYS A 250 9.75 -22.50 8.17
N SER A 251 9.58 -23.59 7.44
CA SER A 251 9.24 -24.88 8.07
C SER A 251 10.37 -25.25 9.03
N TYR A 252 10.09 -25.16 10.33
CA TYR A 252 11.00 -25.68 11.34
C TYR A 252 10.84 -27.22 11.29
N ASN A 253 11.69 -27.88 10.52
CA ASN A 253 11.86 -29.34 10.68
C ASN A 253 12.42 -29.57 12.08
N ARG A 254 11.54 -29.96 13.02
CA ARG A 254 11.98 -30.53 14.28
C ARG A 254 12.55 -31.92 13.93
N GLU A 255 13.87 -32.00 13.84
CA GLU A 255 14.58 -33.29 13.95
C GLU A 255 14.40 -33.85 15.33
#